data_ea8b13ef0da60e315cc22e1f4b65418f
#
_entry.id   ea8b13ef0da60e315cc22e1f4b65418f
#
_cell.length_a   1.000
_cell.length_b   1.000
_cell.length_c   1.000
_cell.angle_alpha   90.00
_cell.angle_beta   90.00
_cell.angle_gamma   90.00
#
_symmetry.space_group_name_H-M   'P 1'
#
loop_
_entity.id
_entity.type
_entity.pdbx_description
1 polymer ?
#
loop_
_entity_poly.entity_id
_entity_poly.type
_entity_poly.pdbx_seq_one_letter_code
_entity_poly.pdbx_strand_id
1 'polypeptide(L)'
;MPKRTDIKSILILGAGPIVIGQACEFDYSGAQACKALREEGYRVILVNSNPATIMTDPEMADATYIEPIHWEVVRKIIEKERPDAVLPTMGGQTALNCALELERQGVLAEFGVTMIGATADAIDKAEDRRRFDVAMKKIGLDTARSGIAHNMEEALAVAADVGFPCIIRPSF
;
A
#
# COMPACT_ATOMS: atom_id res chain seq x y z
N MET A 1 -12.20 18.20 5.12
CA MET A 1 -13.18 17.24 5.66
C MET A 1 -13.07 17.29 7.19
N PRO A 2 -14.15 17.15 7.94
CA PRO A 2 -14.03 17.13 9.41
C PRO A 2 -13.25 15.90 9.86
N LYS A 3 -12.57 16.02 11.01
CA LYS A 3 -11.86 14.92 11.67
C LYS A 3 -12.82 13.75 11.94
N ARG A 4 -12.39 12.53 11.69
CA ARG A 4 -13.13 11.32 12.08
C ARG A 4 -13.03 11.13 13.60
N THR A 5 -14.16 11.08 14.26
CA THR A 5 -14.25 10.92 15.73
C THR A 5 -14.45 9.47 16.17
N ASP A 6 -14.73 8.59 15.23
CA ASP A 6 -14.90 7.14 15.41
C ASP A 6 -13.57 6.37 15.43
N ILE A 7 -12.46 7.02 15.03
CA ILE A 7 -11.09 6.48 15.03
C ILE A 7 -10.28 7.23 16.09
N LYS A 8 -9.50 6.50 16.88
CA LYS A 8 -8.58 7.04 17.91
C LYS A 8 -7.14 6.67 17.67
N SER A 9 -6.91 5.52 17.04
CA SER A 9 -5.58 4.96 16.81
C SER A 9 -5.43 4.46 15.38
N ILE A 10 -4.27 4.71 14.77
CA ILE A 10 -3.99 4.40 13.37
C ILE A 10 -2.64 3.70 13.27
N LEU A 11 -2.62 2.54 12.62
CA LEU A 11 -1.39 1.83 12.25
C LEU A 11 -0.97 2.27 10.85
N ILE A 12 0.24 2.81 10.72
CA ILE A 12 0.87 3.17 9.44
C ILE A 12 1.80 2.04 9.03
N LEU A 13 1.65 1.58 7.79
CA LEU A 13 2.57 0.63 7.16
C LEU A 13 3.64 1.41 6.39
N GLY A 14 4.90 1.21 6.75
CA GLY A 14 6.03 1.85 6.11
C GLY A 14 6.44 1.20 4.79
N ALA A 15 7.48 1.74 4.16
CA ALA A 15 7.94 1.31 2.83
C ALA A 15 8.95 0.15 2.85
N GLY A 16 9.46 -0.20 4.02
CA GLY A 16 10.56 -1.16 4.12
C GLY A 16 11.92 -0.53 3.80
N PRO A 17 12.86 -1.29 3.27
CA PRO A 17 14.18 -0.80 2.89
C PRO A 17 14.07 0.24 1.77
N ILE A 18 14.82 1.34 1.89
CA ILE A 18 14.94 2.34 0.82
C ILE A 18 15.95 1.83 -0.20
N VAL A 19 15.53 1.72 -1.45
CA VAL A 19 16.43 1.46 -2.58
C VAL A 19 16.87 2.81 -3.15
N ILE A 20 18.17 3.00 -3.30
CA ILE A 20 18.73 4.25 -3.86
C ILE A 20 18.13 4.51 -5.25
N GLY A 21 17.57 5.72 -5.43
CA GLY A 21 16.88 6.12 -6.65
C GLY A 21 15.42 5.66 -6.75
N GLN A 22 14.91 4.94 -5.73
CA GLN A 22 13.51 4.53 -5.62
C GLN A 22 13.02 4.76 -4.19
N ALA A 23 11.77 5.16 -4.06
CA ALA A 23 11.01 5.12 -2.81
C ALA A 23 11.56 5.94 -1.62
N CYS A 24 12.56 6.80 -1.79
CA CYS A 24 13.00 7.70 -0.71
C CYS A 24 11.89 8.67 -0.29
N GLU A 25 11.00 9.02 -1.22
CA GLU A 25 9.81 9.84 -0.96
C GLU A 25 8.83 9.19 0.01
N PHE A 26 8.79 7.86 0.10
CA PHE A 26 7.90 7.15 1.02
C PHE A 26 8.32 7.31 2.48
N ASP A 27 9.61 7.44 2.77
CA ASP A 27 10.07 7.76 4.12
C ASP A 27 9.55 9.13 4.56
N TYR A 28 9.70 10.13 3.70
CA TYR A 28 9.14 11.47 3.95
C TYR A 28 7.62 11.45 4.06
N SER A 29 6.92 10.75 3.17
CA SER A 29 5.46 10.62 3.21
C SER A 29 4.98 9.96 4.49
N GLY A 30 5.64 8.89 4.94
CA GLY A 30 5.35 8.23 6.20
C GLY A 30 5.59 9.14 7.40
N ALA A 31 6.71 9.86 7.43
CA ALA A 31 7.01 10.82 8.49
C ALA A 31 5.98 11.97 8.55
N GLN A 32 5.58 12.52 7.40
CA GLN A 32 4.54 13.55 7.32
C GLN A 32 3.17 13.02 7.75
N ALA A 33 2.82 11.77 7.41
CA ALA A 33 1.59 11.15 7.87
C ALA A 33 1.58 10.99 9.40
N CYS A 34 2.68 10.51 10.01
CA CYS A 34 2.80 10.43 11.45
C CYS A 34 2.58 11.79 12.12
N LYS A 35 3.27 12.83 11.61
CA LYS A 35 3.16 14.18 12.13
C LYS A 35 1.73 14.71 12.03
N ALA A 36 1.13 14.67 10.85
CA ALA A 36 -0.22 15.19 10.63
C ALA A 36 -1.27 14.48 11.48
N LEU A 37 -1.19 13.15 11.60
CA LEU A 37 -2.14 12.38 12.39
C LEU A 37 -1.98 12.65 13.91
N ARG A 38 -0.76 12.84 14.40
CA ARG A 38 -0.53 13.23 15.80
C ARG A 38 -1.01 14.65 16.08
N GLU A 39 -0.80 15.61 15.16
CA GLU A 39 -1.34 16.97 15.27
C GLU A 39 -2.86 16.96 15.34
N GLU A 40 -3.51 16.05 14.62
CA GLU A 40 -4.96 15.82 14.71
C GLU A 40 -5.38 15.07 16.00
N GLY A 41 -4.44 14.62 16.82
CA GLY A 41 -4.68 13.96 18.10
C GLY A 41 -5.04 12.49 17.99
N TYR A 42 -4.63 11.80 16.93
CA TYR A 42 -4.69 10.34 16.84
C TYR A 42 -3.47 9.71 17.52
N ARG A 43 -3.65 8.54 18.12
CA ARG A 43 -2.53 7.69 18.52
C ARG A 43 -1.97 7.01 17.27
N VAL A 44 -0.69 7.22 17.00
CA VAL A 44 -0.02 6.70 15.80
C VAL A 44 0.87 5.52 16.17
N ILE A 45 0.66 4.41 15.49
CA ILE A 45 1.49 3.21 15.54
C ILE A 45 2.16 3.08 14.18
N LEU A 46 3.47 2.85 14.15
CA LEU A 46 4.23 2.71 12.92
C LEU A 46 4.91 1.34 12.88
N VAL A 47 4.88 0.68 11.74
CA VAL A 47 5.75 -0.46 11.44
C VAL A 47 6.59 -0.16 10.20
N ASN A 48 7.90 -0.31 10.31
CA ASN A 48 8.83 -0.22 9.19
C ASN A 48 10.04 -1.13 9.43
N SER A 49 10.52 -1.79 8.40
CA SER A 49 11.65 -2.73 8.55
C SER A 49 13.02 -2.07 8.55
N ASN A 50 13.13 -0.82 8.16
CA ASN A 50 14.39 -0.09 8.13
C ASN A 50 14.51 0.83 9.36
N PRO A 51 15.48 0.58 10.27
CA PRO A 51 15.68 1.42 11.46
C PRO A 51 16.32 2.78 11.14
N ALA A 52 16.88 2.97 9.95
CA ALA A 52 17.61 4.18 9.58
C ALA A 52 16.78 5.14 8.72
N THR A 53 15.48 5.23 8.97
CA THR A 53 14.56 6.13 8.26
C THR A 53 14.08 7.25 9.20
N ILE A 54 13.64 8.37 8.62
CA ILE A 54 13.07 9.48 9.38
C ILE A 54 11.82 9.02 10.14
N MET A 55 10.96 8.23 9.48
CA MET A 55 9.71 7.77 10.09
C MET A 55 9.92 6.87 11.31
N THR A 56 11.06 6.16 11.40
CA THR A 56 11.37 5.30 12.55
C THR A 56 12.05 6.00 13.71
N ASP A 57 12.25 7.33 13.62
CA ASP A 57 12.65 8.13 14.76
C ASP A 57 11.64 7.94 15.91
N PRO A 58 12.11 7.68 17.16
CA PRO A 58 11.23 7.42 18.30
C PRO A 58 10.22 8.54 18.59
N GLU A 59 10.49 9.76 18.15
CA GLU A 59 9.60 10.91 18.36
C GLU A 59 8.48 11.00 17.30
N MET A 60 8.56 10.23 16.20
CA MET A 60 7.59 10.31 15.09
C MET A 60 6.25 9.67 15.41
N ALA A 61 6.23 8.53 16.09
CA ALA A 61 5.00 7.80 16.42
C ALA A 61 4.91 7.52 17.94
N ASP A 62 3.71 7.21 18.42
CA ASP A 62 3.49 6.83 19.82
C ASP A 62 3.99 5.41 20.12
N ALA A 63 4.03 4.55 19.08
CA ALA A 63 4.66 3.24 19.12
C ALA A 63 5.30 2.93 17.77
N THR A 64 6.61 2.59 17.78
CA THR A 64 7.37 2.27 16.57
C THR A 64 7.85 0.82 16.63
N TYR A 65 7.53 0.06 15.57
CA TYR A 65 7.95 -1.32 15.39
C TYR A 65 8.94 -1.41 14.23
N ILE A 66 10.17 -1.82 14.54
CA ILE A 66 11.20 -2.10 13.53
C ILE A 66 11.15 -3.59 13.24
N GLU A 67 10.21 -3.97 12.38
CA GLU A 67 9.87 -5.35 12.08
C GLU A 67 9.60 -5.53 10.57
N PRO A 68 9.71 -6.75 10.04
CA PRO A 68 9.35 -7.04 8.66
C PRO A 68 7.90 -6.65 8.37
N ILE A 69 7.70 -5.98 7.23
CA ILE A 69 6.35 -5.62 6.74
C ILE A 69 5.76 -6.84 6.04
N HIS A 70 5.41 -7.83 6.84
CA HIS A 70 4.79 -9.07 6.42
C HIS A 70 3.51 -9.28 7.22
N TRP A 71 2.46 -9.80 6.60
CA TRP A 71 1.14 -9.84 7.21
C TRP A 71 1.09 -10.61 8.56
N GLU A 72 1.86 -11.70 8.73
CA GLU A 72 1.92 -12.44 10.01
C GLU A 72 2.55 -11.62 11.14
N VAL A 73 3.56 -10.81 10.81
CA VAL A 73 4.20 -9.92 11.79
C VAL A 73 3.26 -8.79 12.13
N VAL A 74 2.70 -8.15 11.10
CA VAL A 74 1.75 -7.04 11.29
C VAL A 74 0.48 -7.50 12.02
N ARG A 75 0.01 -8.73 11.79
CA ARG A 75 -1.09 -9.31 12.57
C ARG A 75 -0.79 -9.31 14.07
N LYS A 76 0.43 -9.70 14.49
CA LYS A 76 0.83 -9.69 15.91
C LYS A 76 0.87 -8.27 16.48
N ILE A 77 1.29 -7.30 15.69
CA ILE A 77 1.26 -5.89 16.08
C ILE A 77 -0.19 -5.41 16.25
N ILE A 78 -1.08 -5.75 15.32
CA ILE A 78 -2.51 -5.44 15.39
C ILE A 78 -3.14 -6.08 16.63
N GLU A 79 -2.83 -7.34 16.91
CA GLU A 79 -3.33 -8.07 18.08
C GLU A 79 -2.91 -7.38 19.39
N LYS A 80 -1.67 -6.90 19.47
CA LYS A 80 -1.11 -6.21 20.64
C LYS A 80 -1.65 -4.80 20.81
N GLU A 81 -1.63 -4.01 19.72
CA GLU A 81 -1.89 -2.56 19.75
C GLU A 81 -3.36 -2.20 19.57
N ARG A 82 -4.15 -3.10 18.97
CA ARG A 82 -5.59 -2.91 18.69
C ARG A 82 -5.91 -1.57 18.03
N PRO A 83 -5.27 -1.24 16.89
CA PRO A 83 -5.58 0.01 16.18
C PRO A 83 -7.00 -0.02 15.64
N ASP A 84 -7.66 1.14 15.59
CA ASP A 84 -8.98 1.28 14.96
C ASP A 84 -8.87 1.25 13.43
N ALA A 85 -7.73 1.70 12.90
CA ALA A 85 -7.52 1.78 11.46
C ALA A 85 -6.08 1.43 11.04
N VAL A 86 -5.93 1.00 9.78
CA VAL A 86 -4.65 0.82 9.11
C VAL A 86 -4.55 1.76 7.90
N LEU A 87 -3.42 2.46 7.77
CA LEU A 87 -3.08 3.35 6.65
C LEU A 87 -1.94 2.74 5.83
N PRO A 88 -2.22 2.10 4.68
CA PRO A 88 -1.20 1.44 3.86
C PRO A 88 -0.62 2.32 2.75
N THR A 89 -1.23 3.47 2.46
CA THR A 89 -0.94 4.27 1.26
C THR A 89 0.35 5.08 1.33
N MET A 90 1.05 5.06 2.47
CA MET A 90 2.29 5.82 2.69
C MET A 90 3.57 4.99 2.48
N GLY A 91 3.47 3.69 2.28
CA GLY A 91 4.61 2.77 2.20
C GLY A 91 4.83 2.10 0.85
N GLY A 92 4.23 2.63 -0.23
CA GLY A 92 4.36 2.08 -1.58
C GLY A 92 3.88 0.64 -1.70
N GLN A 93 4.40 -0.08 -2.69
CA GLN A 93 3.95 -1.44 -3.02
C GLN A 93 4.08 -2.43 -1.85
N THR A 94 5.13 -2.31 -1.05
CA THR A 94 5.33 -3.18 0.12
C THR A 94 4.16 -3.07 1.11
N ALA A 95 3.76 -1.85 1.44
CA ALA A 95 2.65 -1.60 2.35
C ALA A 95 1.30 -2.01 1.75
N LEU A 96 1.07 -1.72 0.46
CA LEU A 96 -0.16 -2.08 -0.24
C LEU A 96 -0.34 -3.60 -0.31
N ASN A 97 0.71 -4.34 -0.67
CA ASN A 97 0.67 -5.80 -0.71
C ASN A 97 0.40 -6.41 0.68
N CYS A 98 1.06 -5.89 1.71
CA CYS A 98 0.82 -6.32 3.09
C CYS A 98 -0.63 -6.07 3.52
N ALA A 99 -1.19 -4.92 3.20
CA ALA A 99 -2.57 -4.58 3.54
C ALA A 99 -3.59 -5.44 2.81
N LEU A 100 -3.37 -5.72 1.53
CA LEU A 100 -4.21 -6.64 0.76
C LEU A 100 -4.17 -8.06 1.35
N GLU A 101 -2.99 -8.51 1.80
CA GLU A 101 -2.86 -9.82 2.42
C GLU A 101 -3.53 -9.87 3.80
N LEU A 102 -3.42 -8.82 4.62
CA LEU A 102 -4.16 -8.71 5.89
C LEU A 102 -5.68 -8.81 5.69
N GLU A 103 -6.19 -8.17 4.62
CA GLU A 103 -7.62 -8.26 4.26
C GLU A 103 -7.99 -9.68 3.81
N ARG A 104 -7.21 -10.29 2.90
CA ARG A 104 -7.45 -11.64 2.37
C ARG A 104 -7.42 -12.71 3.45
N GLN A 105 -6.54 -12.57 4.43
CA GLN A 105 -6.43 -13.47 5.58
C GLN A 105 -7.48 -13.20 6.67
N GLY A 106 -8.34 -12.19 6.47
CA GLY A 106 -9.41 -11.84 7.40
C GLY A 106 -8.93 -11.16 8.69
N VAL A 107 -7.65 -10.77 8.77
CA VAL A 107 -7.06 -10.16 9.97
C VAL A 107 -7.75 -8.86 10.34
N LEU A 108 -8.05 -8.01 9.33
CA LEU A 108 -8.70 -6.73 9.59
C LEU A 108 -10.11 -6.93 10.19
N ALA A 109 -10.86 -7.89 9.67
CA ALA A 109 -12.19 -8.24 10.20
C ALA A 109 -12.11 -8.87 11.59
N GLU A 110 -11.13 -9.77 11.84
CA GLU A 110 -10.90 -10.43 13.14
C GLU A 110 -10.72 -9.42 14.27
N PHE A 111 -9.98 -8.34 14.01
CA PHE A 111 -9.65 -7.34 15.01
C PHE A 111 -10.47 -6.04 14.91
N GLY A 112 -11.41 -5.95 13.97
CA GLY A 112 -12.26 -4.78 13.76
C GLY A 112 -11.50 -3.55 13.24
N VAL A 113 -10.41 -3.76 12.49
CA VAL A 113 -9.56 -2.70 11.95
C VAL A 113 -10.09 -2.22 10.60
N THR A 114 -10.25 -0.92 10.44
CA THR A 114 -10.71 -0.32 9.17
C THR A 114 -9.52 0.11 8.32
N MET A 115 -9.49 -0.30 7.05
CA MET A 115 -8.51 0.24 6.09
C MET A 115 -8.90 1.67 5.68
N ILE A 116 -7.99 2.63 5.81
CA ILE A 116 -8.19 4.04 5.47
C ILE A 116 -7.21 4.49 4.39
N GLY A 117 -7.51 5.63 3.73
CA GLY A 117 -6.74 6.12 2.58
C GLY A 117 -7.20 5.50 1.27
N ALA A 118 -7.30 4.18 1.21
CA ALA A 118 -7.89 3.44 0.09
C ALA A 118 -8.52 2.13 0.60
N THR A 119 -9.53 1.65 -0.09
CA THR A 119 -10.11 0.32 0.19
C THR A 119 -9.31 -0.77 -0.51
N ALA A 120 -9.36 -2.01 -0.03
CA ALA A 120 -8.71 -3.15 -0.67
C ALA A 120 -9.13 -3.31 -2.14
N ASP A 121 -10.40 -3.13 -2.46
CA ASP A 121 -10.91 -3.18 -3.84
C ASP A 121 -10.34 -2.06 -4.72
N ALA A 122 -10.17 -0.85 -4.18
CA ALA A 122 -9.57 0.27 -4.90
C ALA A 122 -8.08 0.04 -5.16
N ILE A 123 -7.34 -0.47 -4.17
CA ILE A 123 -5.93 -0.84 -4.31
C ILE A 123 -5.77 -1.92 -5.39
N ASP A 124 -6.53 -3.01 -5.30
CA ASP A 124 -6.45 -4.11 -6.24
C ASP A 124 -6.82 -3.69 -7.67
N LYS A 125 -7.82 -2.81 -7.84
CA LYS A 125 -8.15 -2.24 -9.16
C LYS A 125 -7.04 -1.36 -9.73
N ALA A 126 -6.36 -0.60 -8.88
CA ALA A 126 -5.28 0.29 -9.32
C ALA A 126 -4.02 -0.50 -9.70
N GLU A 127 -3.72 -1.59 -8.99
CA GLU A 127 -2.51 -2.39 -9.17
C GLU A 127 -2.65 -3.45 -10.26
N ASP A 128 -3.82 -4.08 -10.39
CA ASP A 128 -4.08 -5.06 -11.44
C ASP A 128 -4.41 -4.36 -12.77
N ARG A 129 -3.52 -4.51 -13.75
CA ARG A 129 -3.63 -3.85 -15.07
C ARG A 129 -4.91 -4.21 -15.81
N ARG A 130 -5.37 -5.47 -15.70
CA ARG A 130 -6.60 -5.92 -16.35
C ARG A 130 -7.82 -5.28 -15.70
N ARG A 131 -7.86 -5.27 -14.37
CA ARG A 131 -8.95 -4.64 -13.62
C ARG A 131 -8.97 -3.12 -13.86
N PHE A 132 -7.79 -2.49 -13.93
CA PHE A 132 -7.66 -1.07 -14.26
C PHE A 132 -8.19 -0.76 -15.66
N ASP A 133 -7.79 -1.51 -16.68
CA ASP A 133 -8.26 -1.34 -18.06
C ASP A 133 -9.79 -1.47 -18.16
N VAL A 134 -10.36 -2.50 -17.53
CA VAL A 134 -11.81 -2.69 -17.46
C VAL A 134 -12.51 -1.51 -16.77
N ALA A 135 -11.93 -1.02 -15.67
CA ALA A 135 -12.49 0.12 -14.93
C ALA A 135 -12.45 1.40 -15.77
N MET A 136 -11.37 1.67 -16.50
CA MET A 136 -11.25 2.83 -17.38
C MET A 136 -12.25 2.77 -18.54
N LYS A 137 -12.34 1.64 -19.21
CA LYS A 137 -13.32 1.44 -20.28
C LYS A 137 -14.76 1.63 -19.81
N LYS A 138 -15.08 1.17 -18.60
CA LYS A 138 -16.43 1.33 -18.02
C LYS A 138 -16.83 2.80 -17.83
N ILE A 139 -15.88 3.69 -17.58
CA ILE A 139 -16.13 5.12 -17.42
C ILE A 139 -15.90 5.93 -18.70
N GLY A 140 -15.69 5.23 -19.84
CA GLY A 140 -15.52 5.85 -21.16
C GLY A 140 -14.13 6.45 -21.41
N LEU A 141 -13.12 6.03 -20.66
CA LEU A 141 -11.74 6.41 -20.89
C LEU A 141 -10.98 5.33 -21.66
N ASP A 142 -10.17 5.77 -22.61
CA ASP A 142 -9.28 4.89 -23.35
C ASP A 142 -7.99 4.63 -22.57
N THR A 143 -7.47 3.42 -22.72
CA THR A 143 -6.14 3.03 -22.25
C THR A 143 -5.23 2.76 -23.46
N ALA A 144 -3.92 2.76 -23.24
CA ALA A 144 -2.98 2.37 -24.28
C ALA A 144 -3.30 0.95 -24.77
N ARG A 145 -3.20 0.72 -26.08
CA ARG A 145 -3.31 -0.63 -26.67
C ARG A 145 -2.30 -1.54 -26.01
N SER A 146 -2.76 -2.60 -25.41
CA SER A 146 -1.94 -3.49 -24.60
C SER A 146 -2.52 -4.90 -24.56
N GLY A 147 -1.68 -5.87 -24.26
CA GLY A 147 -2.07 -7.25 -24.01
C GLY A 147 -1.20 -7.86 -22.92
N ILE A 148 -1.69 -8.96 -22.34
CA ILE A 148 -0.97 -9.74 -21.33
C ILE A 148 -0.51 -11.02 -22.03
N ALA A 149 0.76 -11.40 -21.79
CA ALA A 149 1.34 -12.61 -22.32
C ALA A 149 2.03 -13.40 -21.19
N HIS A 150 1.81 -14.70 -21.16
CA HIS A 150 2.41 -15.62 -20.18
C HIS A 150 3.47 -16.54 -20.82
N ASN A 151 3.59 -16.50 -22.15
CA ASN A 151 4.57 -17.26 -22.92
C ASN A 151 4.95 -16.50 -24.19
N MET A 152 5.94 -17.02 -24.92
CA MET A 152 6.49 -16.36 -26.10
C MET A 152 5.48 -16.28 -27.26
N GLU A 153 4.66 -17.28 -27.44
CA GLU A 153 3.66 -17.32 -28.51
C GLU A 153 2.60 -16.21 -28.32
N GLU A 154 2.09 -16.09 -27.09
CA GLU A 154 1.18 -15.00 -26.72
C GLU A 154 1.85 -13.63 -26.86
N ALA A 155 3.13 -13.51 -26.44
CA ALA A 155 3.86 -12.25 -26.55
C ALA A 155 4.00 -11.81 -28.03
N LEU A 156 4.30 -12.72 -28.93
CA LEU A 156 4.38 -12.42 -30.36
C LEU A 156 3.02 -12.04 -30.97
N ALA A 157 1.96 -12.70 -30.55
CA ALA A 157 0.60 -12.36 -30.98
C ALA A 157 0.19 -10.97 -30.50
N VAL A 158 0.45 -10.65 -29.22
CA VAL A 158 0.19 -9.32 -28.65
C VAL A 158 1.04 -8.25 -29.35
N ALA A 159 2.32 -8.52 -29.61
CA ALA A 159 3.21 -7.58 -30.29
C ALA A 159 2.73 -7.29 -31.73
N ALA A 160 2.20 -8.30 -32.44
CA ALA A 160 1.62 -8.13 -33.77
C ALA A 160 0.34 -7.27 -33.73
N ASP A 161 -0.49 -7.39 -32.70
CA ASP A 161 -1.70 -6.59 -32.54
C ASP A 161 -1.39 -5.15 -32.10
N VAL A 162 -0.50 -4.97 -31.13
CA VAL A 162 -0.12 -3.65 -30.59
C VAL A 162 0.70 -2.86 -31.61
N GLY A 163 1.61 -3.51 -32.32
CA GLY A 163 2.57 -2.89 -33.24
C GLY A 163 3.82 -2.33 -32.56
N PHE A 164 4.74 -1.82 -33.39
CA PHE A 164 6.01 -1.25 -32.91
C PHE A 164 6.07 0.28 -33.13
N PRO A 165 6.74 1.04 -32.25
CA PRO A 165 7.45 0.58 -31.04
C PRO A 165 6.48 0.18 -29.91
N CYS A 166 6.84 -0.85 -29.13
CA CYS A 166 6.08 -1.30 -27.99
C CYS A 166 6.95 -1.39 -26.72
N ILE A 167 6.32 -1.33 -25.56
CA ILE A 167 6.98 -1.47 -24.27
C ILE A 167 6.63 -2.81 -23.66
N ILE A 168 7.64 -3.62 -23.32
CA ILE A 168 7.48 -4.85 -22.56
C ILE A 168 7.74 -4.52 -21.09
N ARG A 169 6.77 -4.80 -20.25
CA ARG A 169 6.86 -4.54 -18.83
C ARG A 169 6.40 -5.76 -18.02
N PRO A 170 7.25 -6.32 -17.12
CA PRO A 170 6.82 -7.38 -16.22
C PRO A 170 5.67 -6.92 -15.36
N SER A 171 4.80 -7.84 -14.95
CA SER A 171 3.67 -7.52 -14.07
C SER A 171 4.10 -7.36 -12.63
N PHE A 172 5.08 -8.15 -12.20
CA PHE A 172 5.67 -8.16 -10.85
C PHE A 172 7.11 -8.66 -10.91
#